data_8516eec8468fc9a483661bd7f8439986
#
_entry.id   8516eec8468fc9a483661bd7f8439986
#
_cell.length_a   1.000
_cell.length_b   1.000
_cell.length_c   1.000
_cell.angle_alpha   90.00
_cell.angle_beta   90.00
_cell.angle_gamma   90.00
#
_symmetry.space_group_name_H-M   'P 1'
#
loop_
_entity.id
_entity.type
_entity.pdbx_description
1 polymer ?
#
loop_
_entity_poly.entity_id
_entity_poly.type
_entity_poly.pdbx_seq_one_letter_code
_entity_poly.pdbx_strand_id
1 'polypeptide(L)'
;GWWATDVISETEFVNAIEFLVKENIIQVYVSQASETSQGVPDWVKNTAGWWADEKISETEFVNAIEFLIKKGIIKIDDTCIYEINRVFKNTDQKIIQQLCNNEYNLNYTKEMAIKKSEDIQVNEFGFRGPEIIMEKPANTYRIFTIGGSSMYSADSLNDETISYHLQKKFNQYDLGVKIEVINAGIKGAWSATETAMIKDKLVEFAPDLLLVYDGWNDHSRKEVNRPNSDEYEWRDNWIESCKFGKQNNFETIVTLQPLVGNGKKFLTDQEYGILIREDMFNFAVGYQLYANQLEEIGKHCTDAVDIRNAFDYVPYPVYFDEGHKNTKGNEAIAEEFFNLSSPLILEKYNISSDLIKPIPAEPIQKQTQTHSAVLDYSWRVISNQDFTGKDLRDANFEGSIIKDADFSYANLEGASFRFSDIDKTNFKNVNLESADISRAALTNVDFSNANLNNAKMFGSALYGVHLKNTIMTNMDLQAVYGNVFFDETILTNSDLSYIQLKSCDLTNSDLSNVVLYHTQFIACNFAGVDLSITDFRSDNKFPGSSLRNTILPDELFNTD
;
A
#
# COMPACT_ATOMS: atom_id res chain seq x y z
N GLY A 1 -5.84 30.75 -30.75
CA GLY A 1 -5.55 31.57 -30.18
C GLY A 1 -4.49 32.65 -29.96
N TRP A 2 -4.25 33.03 -28.73
CA TRP A 2 -3.42 34.18 -28.33
C TRP A 2 -2.00 34.13 -28.84
N TRP A 3 -1.37 32.94 -28.89
CA TRP A 3 -0.04 32.78 -29.45
C TRP A 3 -0.02 32.99 -30.99
N ALA A 4 -1.01 32.47 -31.70
CA ALA A 4 -1.12 32.63 -33.15
C ALA A 4 -1.33 34.11 -33.58
N THR A 5 -1.81 34.96 -32.67
CA THR A 5 -2.03 36.40 -32.87
C THR A 5 -0.98 37.27 -32.17
N ASP A 6 0.15 36.73 -31.76
CA ASP A 6 1.24 37.38 -31.04
C ASP A 6 0.86 38.09 -29.74
N VAL A 7 -0.24 37.65 -29.08
CA VAL A 7 -0.67 38.16 -27.78
C VAL A 7 0.19 37.60 -26.64
N ILE A 8 0.66 36.36 -26.79
CA ILE A 8 1.61 35.72 -25.87
C ILE A 8 2.89 35.31 -26.64
N SER A 9 4.00 35.27 -25.95
CA SER A 9 5.31 34.85 -26.51
C SER A 9 5.35 33.34 -26.75
N GLU A 10 6.33 32.89 -27.56
CA GLU A 10 6.61 31.47 -27.77
C GLU A 10 6.89 30.75 -26.44
N THR A 11 7.64 31.39 -25.53
CA THR A 11 7.97 30.84 -24.21
C THR A 11 6.71 30.65 -23.36
N GLU A 12 5.80 31.63 -23.35
CA GLU A 12 4.54 31.50 -22.60
C GLU A 12 3.64 30.42 -23.19
N PHE A 13 3.63 30.25 -24.52
CA PHE A 13 2.91 29.15 -25.17
C PHE A 13 3.51 27.78 -24.77
N VAL A 14 4.85 27.63 -24.85
CA VAL A 14 5.54 26.39 -24.47
C VAL A 14 5.25 26.03 -23.01
N ASN A 15 5.39 27.00 -22.10
CA ASN A 15 5.11 26.79 -20.67
C ASN A 15 3.65 26.40 -20.42
N ALA A 16 2.70 26.99 -21.15
CA ALA A 16 1.29 26.64 -21.04
C ALA A 16 1.02 25.20 -21.52
N ILE A 17 1.64 24.78 -22.62
CA ILE A 17 1.51 23.40 -23.12
C ILE A 17 2.19 22.41 -22.16
N GLU A 18 3.39 22.72 -21.65
CA GLU A 18 4.05 21.91 -20.63
C GLU A 18 3.17 21.72 -19.40
N PHE A 19 2.51 22.79 -18.94
CA PHE A 19 1.53 22.71 -17.84
C PHE A 19 0.34 21.81 -18.21
N LEU A 20 -0.29 22.01 -19.38
CA LEU A 20 -1.45 21.22 -19.80
C LEU A 20 -1.14 19.72 -19.98
N VAL A 21 0.06 19.40 -20.43
CA VAL A 21 0.54 18.02 -20.54
C VAL A 21 0.85 17.45 -19.15
N LYS A 22 1.51 18.22 -18.29
CA LYS A 22 1.84 17.83 -16.91
C LYS A 22 0.59 17.56 -16.07
N GLU A 23 -0.44 18.40 -16.22
CA GLU A 23 -1.74 18.21 -15.55
C GLU A 23 -2.66 17.20 -16.25
N ASN A 24 -2.13 16.46 -17.25
CA ASN A 24 -2.87 15.44 -18.01
C ASN A 24 -4.15 15.95 -18.72
N ILE A 25 -4.23 17.27 -18.97
CA ILE A 25 -5.35 17.89 -19.69
C ILE A 25 -5.20 17.61 -21.20
N ILE A 26 -3.96 17.58 -21.71
CA ILE A 26 -3.61 17.14 -23.07
C ILE A 26 -2.82 15.84 -22.96
N GLN A 27 -3.34 14.77 -23.54
CA GLN A 27 -2.65 13.47 -23.58
C GLN A 27 -1.83 13.38 -24.87
N VAL A 28 -0.50 13.19 -24.71
CA VAL A 28 0.45 13.06 -25.84
C VAL A 28 1.27 11.78 -25.65
N TYR A 29 1.46 11.04 -26.75
CA TYR A 29 2.22 9.79 -26.76
C TYR A 29 3.56 10.01 -27.47
N VAL A 30 4.68 10.04 -26.73
CA VAL A 30 5.99 10.38 -27.32
C VAL A 30 6.99 9.24 -27.19
N SER A 31 7.55 8.83 -28.35
CA SER A 31 8.74 7.99 -28.41
C SER A 31 9.98 8.85 -28.70
N GLN A 32 10.90 8.96 -27.74
CA GLN A 32 12.24 9.57 -27.78
C GLN A 32 12.38 10.99 -28.36
N ALA A 33 12.90 11.90 -27.52
CA ALA A 33 13.39 13.21 -27.95
C ALA A 33 14.76 13.10 -28.65
N SER A 34 14.89 13.67 -29.85
CA SER A 34 16.18 13.89 -30.49
C SER A 34 16.66 15.30 -30.15
N GLU A 35 17.86 15.42 -29.56
CA GLU A 35 18.47 16.71 -29.25
C GLU A 35 18.73 17.54 -30.51
N THR A 36 17.89 18.56 -30.76
CA THR A 36 18.31 19.76 -31.55
C THR A 36 17.38 20.91 -31.16
N SER A 37 17.93 21.91 -30.49
CA SER A 37 17.26 23.15 -30.13
C SER A 37 17.06 24.05 -31.36
N GLN A 38 15.97 23.91 -32.08
CA GLN A 38 15.41 24.95 -32.94
C GLN A 38 14.06 25.35 -32.35
N GLY A 39 13.75 26.66 -32.33
CA GLY A 39 12.46 27.18 -31.82
C GLY A 39 11.23 26.54 -32.46
N VAL A 40 10.07 26.86 -31.96
CA VAL A 40 8.79 26.30 -32.46
C VAL A 40 8.60 26.67 -33.94
N PRO A 41 8.47 25.70 -34.86
CA PRO A 41 8.27 25.98 -36.27
C PRO A 41 6.96 26.79 -36.53
N ASP A 42 7.01 27.71 -37.50
CA ASP A 42 5.88 28.59 -37.86
C ASP A 42 4.59 27.82 -38.19
N TRP A 43 4.70 26.61 -38.75
CA TRP A 43 3.51 25.79 -39.06
C TRP A 43 2.77 25.35 -37.80
N VAL A 44 3.45 25.16 -36.66
CA VAL A 44 2.80 24.82 -35.37
C VAL A 44 2.02 26.01 -34.84
N LYS A 45 2.56 27.22 -35.01
CA LYS A 45 1.86 28.47 -34.67
C LYS A 45 0.55 28.59 -35.46
N ASN A 46 0.60 28.27 -36.76
CA ASN A 46 -0.58 28.23 -37.61
C ASN A 46 -1.58 27.14 -37.14
N THR A 47 -1.10 25.95 -36.78
CA THR A 47 -1.93 24.84 -36.29
C THR A 47 -2.65 25.24 -35.00
N ALA A 48 -1.99 25.90 -34.06
CA ALA A 48 -2.61 26.42 -32.83
C ALA A 48 -3.70 27.48 -33.13
N GLY A 49 -3.50 28.30 -34.16
CA GLY A 49 -4.51 29.25 -34.66
C GLY A 49 -5.71 28.54 -35.28
N TRP A 50 -5.48 27.58 -36.15
CA TRP A 50 -6.52 26.80 -36.82
C TRP A 50 -7.36 25.96 -35.85
N TRP A 51 -6.74 25.41 -34.80
CA TRP A 51 -7.44 24.70 -33.75
C TRP A 51 -8.35 25.67 -32.94
N ALA A 52 -7.83 26.82 -32.55
CA ALA A 52 -8.61 27.85 -31.87
C ALA A 52 -9.79 28.36 -32.69
N ASP A 53 -9.68 28.34 -34.03
CA ASP A 53 -10.71 28.71 -34.98
C ASP A 53 -11.60 27.51 -35.39
N GLU A 54 -11.48 26.36 -34.73
CA GLU A 54 -12.21 25.11 -35.05
C GLU A 54 -11.99 24.60 -36.49
N LYS A 55 -10.86 24.98 -37.13
CA LYS A 55 -10.52 24.59 -38.51
C LYS A 55 -9.81 23.26 -38.62
N ILE A 56 -9.26 22.77 -37.52
CA ILE A 56 -8.65 21.46 -37.39
C ILE A 56 -9.18 20.72 -36.15
N SER A 57 -9.07 19.41 -36.17
CA SER A 57 -9.48 18.56 -35.05
C SER A 57 -8.53 18.65 -33.88
N GLU A 58 -8.99 18.28 -32.69
CA GLU A 58 -8.16 18.10 -31.49
C GLU A 58 -7.00 17.14 -31.74
N THR A 59 -7.24 16.04 -32.47
CA THR A 59 -6.22 15.05 -32.83
C THR A 59 -5.07 15.66 -33.66
N GLU A 60 -5.40 16.53 -34.63
CA GLU A 60 -4.40 17.22 -35.45
C GLU A 60 -3.57 18.20 -34.62
N PHE A 61 -4.19 18.88 -33.65
CA PHE A 61 -3.49 19.76 -32.72
C PHE A 61 -2.58 18.97 -31.78
N VAL A 62 -3.07 17.84 -31.19
CA VAL A 62 -2.26 16.94 -30.33
C VAL A 62 -1.06 16.38 -31.09
N ASN A 63 -1.20 15.97 -32.34
CA ASN A 63 -0.09 15.52 -33.19
C ASN A 63 0.99 16.61 -33.36
N ALA A 64 0.59 17.89 -33.45
CA ALA A 64 1.55 19.00 -33.50
C ALA A 64 2.31 19.16 -32.18
N ILE A 65 1.64 18.99 -31.04
CA ILE A 65 2.28 19.01 -29.70
C ILE A 65 3.24 17.83 -29.56
N GLU A 66 2.85 16.61 -29.95
CA GLU A 66 3.73 15.45 -29.97
C GLU A 66 4.99 15.68 -30.80
N PHE A 67 4.86 16.34 -31.96
CA PHE A 67 6.02 16.71 -32.76
C PHE A 67 6.99 17.63 -32.00
N LEU A 68 6.47 18.64 -31.28
CA LEU A 68 7.28 19.58 -30.50
C LEU A 68 8.02 18.88 -29.37
N ILE A 69 7.37 17.94 -28.71
CA ILE A 69 7.95 17.12 -27.65
C ILE A 69 9.04 16.21 -28.25
N LYS A 70 8.75 15.51 -29.36
CA LYS A 70 9.73 14.66 -30.09
C LYS A 70 10.98 15.44 -30.54
N LYS A 71 10.84 16.74 -30.79
CA LYS A 71 11.96 17.62 -31.19
C LYS A 71 12.65 18.27 -29.98
N GLY A 72 12.24 18.00 -28.76
CA GLY A 72 12.79 18.57 -27.53
C GLY A 72 12.58 20.10 -27.41
N ILE A 73 11.59 20.65 -28.15
CA ILE A 73 11.21 22.06 -28.08
C ILE A 73 10.32 22.29 -26.85
N ILE A 74 9.37 21.39 -26.60
CA ILE A 74 8.64 21.29 -25.34
C ILE A 74 9.37 20.25 -24.50
N LYS A 75 9.86 20.66 -23.36
CA LYS A 75 10.47 19.77 -22.38
C LYS A 75 9.42 19.40 -21.36
N ILE A 76 8.92 18.20 -21.45
CA ILE A 76 8.19 17.62 -20.33
C ILE A 76 9.28 17.22 -19.35
N ASP A 77 9.38 17.94 -18.25
CA ASP A 77 10.26 17.57 -17.14
C ASP A 77 9.61 16.40 -16.39
N ASP A 78 9.57 15.26 -17.09
CA ASP A 78 8.98 14.04 -16.59
C ASP A 78 10.09 13.22 -15.98
N THR A 79 10.45 13.63 -14.75
CA THR A 79 11.38 12.88 -13.88
C THR A 79 10.96 11.40 -13.79
N CYS A 80 9.66 11.12 -13.88
CA CYS A 80 9.13 9.76 -13.90
C CYS A 80 9.53 9.00 -15.15
N ILE A 81 9.27 9.54 -16.35
CA ILE A 81 9.64 8.88 -17.63
C ILE A 81 11.15 8.70 -17.73
N TYR A 82 11.94 9.70 -17.30
CA TYR A 82 13.39 9.60 -17.30
C TYR A 82 13.90 8.49 -16.37
N GLU A 83 13.41 8.46 -15.14
CA GLU A 83 13.82 7.45 -14.15
C GLU A 83 13.34 6.05 -14.53
N ILE A 84 12.12 5.91 -15.08
CA ILE A 84 11.62 4.64 -15.56
C ILE A 84 12.39 4.17 -16.79
N ASN A 85 12.70 5.05 -17.77
CA ASN A 85 13.54 4.71 -18.92
C ASN A 85 14.96 4.30 -18.50
N ARG A 86 15.50 4.87 -17.42
CA ARG A 86 16.79 4.44 -16.87
C ARG A 86 16.76 3.01 -16.34
N VAL A 87 15.60 2.60 -15.79
CA VAL A 87 15.40 1.28 -15.20
C VAL A 87 14.92 0.26 -16.24
N PHE A 88 14.09 0.68 -17.19
CA PHE A 88 13.42 -0.16 -18.19
C PHE A 88 13.83 0.22 -19.61
N LYS A 89 15.04 -0.16 -20.00
CA LYS A 89 15.70 0.30 -21.25
C LYS A 89 14.99 -0.08 -22.55
N ASN A 90 14.21 -1.18 -22.57
CA ASN A 90 13.59 -1.76 -23.76
C ASN A 90 12.07 -1.89 -23.65
N THR A 91 11.46 -1.28 -22.66
CA THR A 91 10.02 -1.40 -22.41
C THR A 91 9.22 -0.53 -23.39
N ASP A 92 8.06 -1.02 -23.81
CA ASP A 92 7.11 -0.26 -24.62
C ASP A 92 6.79 1.08 -23.94
N GLN A 93 6.95 2.17 -24.68
CA GLN A 93 6.72 3.53 -24.19
C GLN A 93 5.30 3.74 -23.66
N LYS A 94 4.31 2.98 -24.18
CA LYS A 94 2.95 3.01 -23.67
C LYS A 94 2.85 2.48 -22.24
N ILE A 95 3.62 1.44 -21.91
CA ILE A 95 3.70 0.89 -20.55
C ILE A 95 4.40 1.90 -19.63
N ILE A 96 5.49 2.51 -20.09
CA ILE A 96 6.22 3.55 -19.33
C ILE A 96 5.30 4.74 -19.03
N GLN A 97 4.56 5.22 -20.03
CA GLN A 97 3.61 6.31 -19.88
C GLN A 97 2.50 5.97 -18.88
N GLN A 98 1.98 4.74 -18.93
CA GLN A 98 0.96 4.28 -17.97
C GLN A 98 1.50 4.19 -16.54
N LEU A 99 2.75 3.78 -16.35
CA LEU A 99 3.41 3.78 -15.05
C LEU A 99 3.52 5.20 -14.47
N CYS A 100 3.89 6.17 -15.30
CA CYS A 100 4.03 7.57 -14.89
C CYS A 100 2.67 8.24 -14.61
N ASN A 101 1.66 7.98 -15.44
CA ASN A 101 0.34 8.60 -15.30
C ASN A 101 -0.49 8.08 -14.13
N ASN A 102 -0.11 6.95 -13.52
CA ASN A 102 -0.84 6.33 -12.42
C ASN A 102 -0.28 6.64 -11.02
N GLU A 103 0.48 7.73 -10.83
CA GLU A 103 1.14 8.09 -9.56
C GLU A 103 2.10 7.03 -9.00
N TYR A 104 2.39 5.98 -9.77
CA TYR A 104 3.26 4.87 -9.37
C TYR A 104 4.71 5.12 -9.83
N ASN A 105 5.30 6.18 -9.31
CA ASN A 105 6.69 6.53 -9.60
C ASN A 105 7.64 5.71 -8.72
N LEU A 106 8.63 5.05 -9.32
CA LEU A 106 9.71 4.36 -8.58
C LEU A 106 10.48 5.32 -7.66
N ASN A 107 10.60 6.61 -8.04
CA ASN A 107 11.14 7.64 -7.16
C ASN A 107 10.18 8.03 -6.03
N TYR A 108 8.86 8.02 -6.27
CA TYR A 108 7.88 8.25 -5.24
C TYR A 108 7.97 7.19 -4.13
N THR A 109 8.19 5.92 -4.48
CA THR A 109 8.45 4.87 -3.49
C THR A 109 9.73 5.11 -2.71
N LYS A 110 10.79 5.62 -3.34
CA LYS A 110 12.05 5.96 -2.66
C LYS A 110 11.91 7.21 -1.79
N GLU A 111 11.26 8.27 -2.28
CA GLU A 111 11.01 9.49 -1.52
C GLU A 111 10.00 9.29 -0.37
N MET A 112 8.96 8.49 -0.58
CA MET A 112 8.01 8.12 0.47
C MET A 112 8.67 7.20 1.51
N ALA A 113 9.57 6.31 1.10
CA ALA A 113 10.38 5.53 2.02
C ALA A 113 11.29 6.41 2.88
N ILE A 114 11.89 7.45 2.28
CA ILE A 114 12.73 8.43 3.00
C ILE A 114 11.89 9.33 3.91
N LYS A 115 10.65 9.68 3.55
CA LYS A 115 9.78 10.57 4.32
C LYS A 115 8.94 9.87 5.40
N LYS A 116 8.71 8.55 5.28
CA LYS A 116 7.79 7.79 6.13
C LYS A 116 8.45 6.96 7.22
N SER A 117 9.60 7.22 7.69
CA SER A 117 10.21 6.51 8.82
C SER A 117 11.44 5.66 8.49
N GLU A 118 12.29 5.56 9.47
CA GLU A 118 13.41 4.60 9.59
C GLU A 118 12.98 3.13 9.35
N ASP A 119 11.67 2.87 9.24
CA ASP A 119 11.06 1.53 9.19
C ASP A 119 10.79 0.98 7.78
N ILE A 120 10.90 1.80 6.71
CA ILE A 120 10.79 1.34 5.32
C ILE A 120 12.11 1.53 4.60
N GLN A 121 12.85 0.46 4.43
CA GLN A 121 14.12 0.45 3.71
C GLN A 121 13.94 0.08 2.24
N VAL A 122 14.50 0.88 1.35
CA VAL A 122 14.62 0.59 -0.09
C VAL A 122 16.09 0.74 -0.46
N ASN A 123 16.66 -0.30 -1.06
CA ASN A 123 18.08 -0.31 -1.42
C ASN A 123 18.40 0.55 -2.65
N GLU A 124 19.69 0.71 -2.95
CA GLU A 124 20.17 1.54 -4.06
C GLU A 124 19.59 1.15 -5.43
N PHE A 125 19.17 -0.11 -5.60
CA PHE A 125 18.54 -0.62 -6.81
C PHE A 125 17.02 -0.44 -6.84
N GLY A 126 16.41 0.14 -5.80
CA GLY A 126 14.97 0.36 -5.70
C GLY A 126 14.17 -0.86 -5.25
N PHE A 127 14.81 -1.94 -4.80
CA PHE A 127 14.14 -3.08 -4.18
C PHE A 127 13.88 -2.82 -2.70
N ARG A 128 12.77 -3.32 -2.19
CA ARG A 128 12.44 -3.18 -0.79
C ARG A 128 13.27 -4.16 0.06
N GLY A 129 13.96 -3.62 1.06
CA GLY A 129 14.79 -4.38 1.99
C GLY A 129 16.25 -3.91 2.02
N PRO A 130 17.16 -4.76 2.55
CA PRO A 130 18.56 -4.40 2.72
C PRO A 130 19.31 -4.22 1.40
N GLU A 131 20.49 -3.61 1.47
CA GLU A 131 21.39 -3.51 0.33
C GLU A 131 21.81 -4.89 -0.18
N ILE A 132 21.91 -5.01 -1.50
CA ILE A 132 22.30 -6.24 -2.20
C ILE A 132 23.46 -5.94 -3.15
N ILE A 133 24.15 -6.97 -3.59
CA ILE A 133 25.19 -6.87 -4.61
C ILE A 133 24.61 -7.36 -5.94
N MET A 134 24.76 -6.58 -7.04
CA MET A 134 24.26 -6.97 -8.34
C MET A 134 24.84 -8.31 -8.81
N GLU A 135 26.18 -8.44 -8.76
CA GLU A 135 26.87 -9.70 -9.05
C GLU A 135 26.50 -10.75 -7.99
N LYS A 136 25.87 -11.85 -8.43
CA LYS A 136 25.45 -12.90 -7.50
C LYS A 136 26.67 -13.58 -6.87
N PRO A 137 26.77 -13.60 -5.52
CA PRO A 137 27.88 -14.29 -4.84
C PRO A 137 27.93 -15.78 -5.17
N ALA A 138 29.14 -16.35 -5.17
CA ALA A 138 29.31 -17.80 -5.33
C ALA A 138 28.52 -18.57 -4.25
N ASN A 139 28.02 -19.75 -4.61
CA ASN A 139 27.23 -20.60 -3.71
C ASN A 139 25.99 -19.90 -3.12
N THR A 140 25.33 -19.07 -3.95
CA THR A 140 24.10 -18.37 -3.57
C THR A 140 22.97 -18.77 -4.52
N TYR A 141 21.81 -19.08 -3.95
CA TYR A 141 20.54 -19.21 -4.68
C TYR A 141 19.73 -17.95 -4.47
N ARG A 142 19.49 -17.21 -5.54
CA ARG A 142 18.84 -15.89 -5.49
C ARG A 142 17.40 -15.99 -5.94
N ILE A 143 16.49 -15.62 -5.05
CA ILE A 143 15.04 -15.60 -5.25
C ILE A 143 14.59 -14.15 -5.33
N PHE A 144 13.87 -13.78 -6.39
CA PHE A 144 13.10 -12.54 -6.42
C PHE A 144 11.64 -12.84 -6.17
N THR A 145 11.03 -12.11 -5.25
CA THR A 145 9.58 -12.10 -5.05
C THR A 145 9.01 -10.90 -5.80
N ILE A 146 8.02 -11.15 -6.66
CA ILE A 146 7.47 -10.18 -7.61
C ILE A 146 5.97 -10.05 -7.39
N GLY A 147 5.42 -8.86 -7.58
CA GLY A 147 4.00 -8.58 -7.44
C GLY A 147 3.73 -7.10 -7.26
N GLY A 148 2.46 -6.75 -7.11
CA GLY A 148 2.00 -5.40 -6.87
C GLY A 148 2.26 -4.90 -5.44
N SER A 149 1.37 -4.03 -4.94
CA SER A 149 1.44 -3.43 -3.58
C SER A 149 1.43 -4.49 -2.46
N SER A 150 0.74 -5.59 -2.65
CA SER A 150 0.69 -6.70 -1.68
C SER A 150 2.05 -7.37 -1.49
N MET A 151 2.86 -7.52 -2.56
CA MET A 151 4.23 -8.03 -2.45
C MET A 151 5.19 -6.95 -1.93
N TYR A 152 5.04 -5.72 -2.40
CA TYR A 152 5.81 -4.59 -1.87
C TYR A 152 5.56 -4.42 -0.37
N SER A 153 4.37 -4.77 0.12
CA SER A 153 3.93 -4.64 1.51
C SER A 153 4.09 -3.21 2.02
N ALA A 154 3.47 -2.26 1.30
CA ALA A 154 3.59 -0.82 1.55
C ALA A 154 3.20 -0.42 2.99
N ASP A 155 2.35 -1.21 3.57
CA ASP A 155 1.70 -0.98 4.85
C ASP A 155 2.30 -1.83 5.99
N SER A 156 3.41 -2.51 5.74
CA SER A 156 4.11 -3.35 6.70
C SER A 156 5.50 -2.81 7.01
N LEU A 157 6.03 -3.10 8.19
CA LEU A 157 7.42 -2.83 8.53
C LEU A 157 8.37 -3.71 7.70
N ASN A 158 9.68 -3.44 7.74
CA ASN A 158 10.65 -4.21 6.96
C ASN A 158 10.68 -5.70 7.32
N ASP A 159 10.48 -6.01 8.58
CA ASP A 159 10.46 -7.36 9.15
C ASP A 159 9.08 -8.04 9.14
N GLU A 160 8.12 -7.44 8.47
CA GLU A 160 6.74 -7.95 8.34
C GLU A 160 6.38 -8.36 6.89
N THR A 161 7.28 -8.16 5.93
CA THR A 161 7.01 -8.46 4.52
C THR A 161 7.02 -9.96 4.23
N ILE A 162 6.33 -10.39 3.18
CA ILE A 162 6.37 -11.78 2.70
C ILE A 162 7.83 -12.22 2.46
N SER A 163 8.62 -11.39 1.81
CA SER A 163 10.02 -11.67 1.48
C SER A 163 10.89 -11.82 2.72
N TYR A 164 10.68 -11.00 3.74
CA TYR A 164 11.38 -11.11 5.02
C TYR A 164 11.06 -12.44 5.72
N HIS A 165 9.77 -12.80 5.82
CA HIS A 165 9.37 -14.06 6.44
C HIS A 165 9.89 -15.26 5.67
N LEU A 166 9.91 -15.21 4.33
CA LEU A 166 10.51 -16.26 3.51
C LEU A 166 12.02 -16.39 3.76
N GLN A 167 12.75 -15.26 3.79
CA GLN A 167 14.18 -15.26 4.14
C GLN A 167 14.42 -15.82 5.54
N LYS A 168 13.62 -15.39 6.53
CA LYS A 168 13.67 -15.88 7.90
C LYS A 168 13.42 -17.38 7.99
N LYS A 169 12.48 -17.89 7.17
CA LYS A 169 12.18 -19.32 7.09
C LYS A 169 13.38 -20.11 6.56
N PHE A 170 13.98 -19.68 5.45
CA PHE A 170 15.19 -20.33 4.91
C PHE A 170 16.36 -20.30 5.90
N ASN A 171 16.52 -19.23 6.66
CA ASN A 171 17.59 -19.11 7.66
C ASN A 171 17.46 -20.10 8.83
N GLN A 172 16.33 -20.80 8.95
CA GLN A 172 16.16 -21.86 9.96
C GLN A 172 16.80 -23.19 9.56
N TYR A 173 17.26 -23.31 8.30
CA TYR A 173 17.79 -24.56 7.75
C TYR A 173 19.22 -24.38 7.23
N ASP A 174 20.09 -25.32 7.54
CA ASP A 174 21.40 -25.39 6.88
C ASP A 174 21.29 -26.19 5.58
N LEU A 175 21.16 -25.43 4.48
CA LEU A 175 21.04 -26.01 3.14
C LEU A 175 22.39 -26.16 2.43
N GLY A 176 23.51 -25.81 3.07
CA GLY A 176 24.82 -25.82 2.43
C GLY A 176 24.99 -24.80 1.29
N VAL A 177 23.96 -24.00 1.02
CA VAL A 177 23.91 -22.92 0.04
C VAL A 177 23.27 -21.69 0.69
N LYS A 178 23.80 -20.51 0.39
CA LYS A 178 23.19 -19.25 0.86
C LYS A 178 21.90 -18.99 0.07
N ILE A 179 20.80 -18.77 0.75
CA ILE A 179 19.56 -18.30 0.12
C ILE A 179 19.48 -16.78 0.27
N GLU A 180 19.16 -16.09 -0.80
CA GLU A 180 19.00 -14.65 -0.84
C GLU A 180 17.63 -14.32 -1.43
N VAL A 181 16.73 -13.76 -0.61
CA VAL A 181 15.37 -13.39 -0.99
C VAL A 181 15.30 -11.89 -1.14
N ILE A 182 14.90 -11.41 -2.33
CA ILE A 182 14.87 -10.00 -2.68
C ILE A 182 13.43 -9.61 -3.04
N ASN A 183 12.90 -8.60 -2.37
CA ASN A 183 11.57 -8.08 -2.65
C ASN A 183 11.62 -7.09 -3.82
N ALA A 184 11.13 -7.52 -4.98
CA ALA A 184 10.98 -6.72 -6.18
C ALA A 184 9.52 -6.30 -6.44
N GLY A 185 8.66 -6.28 -5.43
CA GLY A 185 7.29 -5.79 -5.53
C GLY A 185 7.24 -4.30 -5.89
N ILE A 186 6.24 -3.89 -6.67
CA ILE A 186 6.02 -2.50 -7.09
C ILE A 186 4.56 -2.14 -6.82
N LYS A 187 4.31 -1.03 -6.12
CA LYS A 187 2.95 -0.54 -5.87
C LYS A 187 2.18 -0.34 -7.18
N GLY A 188 1.00 -0.96 -7.28
CA GLY A 188 0.11 -0.84 -8.44
C GLY A 188 0.62 -1.49 -9.73
N ALA A 189 1.73 -2.22 -9.69
CA ALA A 189 2.18 -2.99 -10.84
C ALA A 189 1.14 -4.06 -11.24
N TRP A 190 1.11 -4.37 -12.52
CA TRP A 190 0.34 -5.46 -13.11
C TRP A 190 1.25 -6.30 -14.00
N SER A 191 0.79 -7.44 -14.44
CA SER A 191 1.60 -8.45 -15.12
C SER A 191 2.47 -7.92 -16.27
N ALA A 192 1.99 -6.97 -17.08
CA ALA A 192 2.79 -6.38 -18.16
C ALA A 192 3.98 -5.55 -17.62
N THR A 193 3.76 -4.78 -16.55
CA THR A 193 4.83 -4.01 -15.89
C THR A 193 5.87 -4.92 -15.27
N GLU A 194 5.41 -5.97 -14.61
CA GLU A 194 6.26 -6.93 -13.94
C GLU A 194 7.09 -7.73 -14.95
N THR A 195 6.48 -8.14 -16.07
CA THR A 195 7.18 -8.77 -17.21
C THR A 195 8.28 -7.85 -17.77
N ALA A 196 8.00 -6.56 -17.92
CA ALA A 196 9.00 -5.59 -18.37
C ALA A 196 10.17 -5.49 -17.37
N MET A 197 9.87 -5.39 -16.06
CA MET A 197 10.89 -5.35 -15.02
C MET A 197 11.78 -6.61 -15.00
N ILE A 198 11.19 -7.79 -15.20
CA ILE A 198 11.93 -9.06 -15.29
C ILE A 198 12.96 -8.98 -16.41
N LYS A 199 12.55 -8.53 -17.60
CA LYS A 199 13.39 -8.50 -18.79
C LYS A 199 14.47 -7.43 -18.76
N ASP A 200 14.11 -6.25 -18.26
CA ASP A 200 14.98 -5.07 -18.36
C ASP A 200 15.88 -4.90 -17.15
N LYS A 201 15.53 -5.50 -16.00
CA LYS A 201 16.26 -5.27 -14.76
C LYS A 201 16.62 -6.54 -14.02
N LEU A 202 15.64 -7.40 -13.68
CA LEU A 202 15.92 -8.52 -12.78
C LEU A 202 16.90 -9.53 -13.36
N VAL A 203 16.91 -9.72 -14.67
CA VAL A 203 17.85 -10.61 -15.38
C VAL A 203 19.32 -10.23 -15.13
N GLU A 204 19.63 -8.95 -14.95
CA GLU A 204 21.00 -8.47 -14.68
C GLU A 204 21.53 -8.95 -13.32
N PHE A 205 20.64 -9.29 -12.38
CA PHE A 205 20.98 -9.80 -11.04
C PHE A 205 21.15 -11.32 -11.00
N ALA A 206 21.11 -12.00 -12.14
CA ALA A 206 21.24 -13.45 -12.27
C ALA A 206 20.35 -14.23 -11.27
N PRO A 207 19.01 -14.06 -11.32
CA PRO A 207 18.08 -14.81 -10.47
C PRO A 207 18.23 -16.31 -10.70
N ASP A 208 17.91 -17.11 -9.69
CA ASP A 208 17.68 -18.54 -9.84
C ASP A 208 16.19 -18.87 -9.89
N LEU A 209 15.37 -18.07 -9.19
CA LEU A 209 13.93 -18.26 -9.10
C LEU A 209 13.21 -16.92 -9.00
N LEU A 210 12.09 -16.81 -9.72
CA LEU A 210 11.09 -15.77 -9.54
C LEU A 210 9.85 -16.40 -8.88
N LEU A 211 9.43 -15.83 -7.75
CA LEU A 211 8.17 -16.15 -7.07
C LEU A 211 7.20 -15.02 -7.29
N VAL A 212 6.18 -15.26 -8.08
CA VAL A 212 5.19 -14.26 -8.48
C VAL A 212 3.96 -14.34 -7.59
N TYR A 213 3.51 -13.19 -7.08
CA TYR A 213 2.32 -13.02 -6.25
C TYR A 213 1.43 -11.94 -6.85
N ASP A 214 0.54 -12.34 -7.75
CA ASP A 214 -0.13 -11.39 -8.64
C ASP A 214 -1.60 -11.77 -8.95
N GLY A 215 -2.27 -10.96 -9.78
CA GLY A 215 -3.63 -11.14 -10.29
C GLY A 215 -4.60 -10.04 -9.88
N TRP A 216 -4.45 -9.44 -8.69
CA TRP A 216 -5.35 -8.39 -8.22
C TRP A 216 -5.33 -7.16 -9.11
N ASN A 217 -4.15 -6.57 -9.35
CA ASN A 217 -4.07 -5.32 -10.09
C ASN A 217 -4.53 -5.47 -11.54
N ASP A 218 -4.29 -6.62 -12.17
CA ASP A 218 -4.81 -6.94 -13.49
C ASP A 218 -6.34 -7.01 -13.48
N HIS A 219 -6.91 -7.72 -12.50
CA HIS A 219 -8.36 -7.83 -12.37
C HIS A 219 -9.04 -6.49 -12.04
N SER A 220 -8.50 -5.70 -11.10
CA SER A 220 -9.06 -4.39 -10.74
C SER A 220 -9.02 -3.39 -11.91
N ARG A 221 -8.05 -3.51 -12.82
CA ARG A 221 -7.97 -2.68 -14.02
C ARG A 221 -9.09 -3.00 -15.01
N LYS A 222 -9.48 -4.27 -15.15
CA LYS A 222 -10.62 -4.69 -15.96
C LYS A 222 -11.92 -4.02 -15.50
N GLU A 223 -12.16 -4.01 -14.19
CA GLU A 223 -13.37 -3.44 -13.60
C GLU A 223 -13.51 -1.92 -13.81
N VAL A 224 -12.41 -1.17 -13.93
CA VAL A 224 -12.43 0.27 -14.19
C VAL A 224 -12.40 0.65 -15.67
N ASN A 225 -12.79 -0.25 -16.59
CA ASN A 225 -12.82 -0.02 -18.03
C ASN A 225 -11.49 0.47 -18.63
N ARG A 226 -10.37 0.03 -18.08
CA ARG A 226 -9.06 0.32 -18.67
C ARG A 226 -8.79 -0.68 -19.79
N PRO A 227 -8.51 -0.23 -21.02
CA PRO A 227 -8.24 -1.16 -22.12
C PRO A 227 -6.99 -2.00 -21.80
N ASN A 228 -7.07 -3.29 -22.08
CA ASN A 228 -5.98 -4.26 -22.08
C ASN A 228 -5.55 -4.80 -20.69
N SER A 229 -6.46 -5.17 -19.79
CA SER A 229 -6.15 -6.09 -18.71
C SER A 229 -7.28 -7.08 -18.53
N ASP A 230 -7.20 -8.18 -19.25
CA ASP A 230 -8.08 -9.34 -19.05
C ASP A 230 -7.25 -10.55 -18.56
N GLU A 231 -7.94 -11.59 -18.19
CA GLU A 231 -7.33 -12.84 -17.74
C GLU A 231 -6.42 -13.48 -18.79
N TYR A 232 -6.63 -13.19 -20.08
CA TYR A 232 -5.81 -13.71 -21.18
C TYR A 232 -4.53 -12.90 -21.36
N GLU A 233 -4.57 -11.57 -21.22
CA GLU A 233 -3.38 -10.72 -21.20
C GLU A 233 -2.49 -11.07 -19.99
N TRP A 234 -3.09 -11.23 -18.82
CA TRP A 234 -2.40 -11.69 -17.61
C TRP A 234 -1.68 -13.03 -17.85
N ARG A 235 -2.39 -14.00 -18.41
CA ARG A 235 -1.82 -15.30 -18.79
C ARG A 235 -0.64 -15.16 -19.74
N ASP A 236 -0.83 -14.39 -20.82
CA ASP A 236 0.16 -14.29 -21.89
C ASP A 236 1.43 -13.58 -21.41
N ASN A 237 1.32 -12.57 -20.54
CA ASN A 237 2.44 -11.89 -19.89
C ASN A 237 3.26 -12.87 -19.02
N TRP A 238 2.60 -13.71 -18.23
CA TRP A 238 3.32 -14.69 -17.41
C TRP A 238 3.93 -15.81 -18.25
N ILE A 239 3.26 -16.28 -19.30
CA ILE A 239 3.84 -17.24 -20.26
C ILE A 239 5.10 -16.64 -20.91
N GLU A 240 5.07 -15.37 -21.28
CA GLU A 240 6.22 -14.68 -21.87
C GLU A 240 7.38 -14.58 -20.86
N SER A 241 7.10 -14.19 -19.61
CA SER A 241 8.08 -14.14 -18.53
C SER A 241 8.72 -15.49 -18.26
N CYS A 242 7.93 -16.55 -18.24
CA CYS A 242 8.44 -17.91 -18.02
C CYS A 242 9.32 -18.41 -19.18
N LYS A 243 8.93 -18.12 -20.44
CA LYS A 243 9.77 -18.42 -21.60
C LYS A 243 11.10 -17.67 -21.56
N PHE A 244 11.05 -16.39 -21.17
CA PHE A 244 12.24 -15.57 -21.00
C PHE A 244 13.14 -16.12 -19.87
N GLY A 245 12.56 -16.58 -18.76
CA GLY A 245 13.28 -17.22 -17.66
C GLY A 245 14.04 -18.46 -18.12
N LYS A 246 13.38 -19.36 -18.84
CA LYS A 246 14.01 -20.56 -19.40
C LYS A 246 15.17 -20.23 -20.36
N GLN A 247 15.07 -19.15 -21.13
CA GLN A 247 16.14 -18.69 -22.03
C GLN A 247 17.33 -18.10 -21.26
N ASN A 248 17.10 -17.58 -20.03
CA ASN A 248 18.11 -16.93 -19.19
C ASN A 248 18.49 -17.77 -17.97
N ASN A 249 18.13 -19.06 -17.93
CA ASN A 249 18.51 -20.05 -16.92
C ASN A 249 17.99 -19.75 -15.50
N PHE A 250 16.75 -19.26 -15.39
CA PHE A 250 16.07 -19.15 -14.09
C PHE A 250 14.64 -19.73 -14.15
N GLU A 251 14.19 -20.21 -13.01
CA GLU A 251 12.87 -20.79 -12.81
C GLU A 251 11.85 -19.70 -12.49
N THR A 252 10.57 -19.96 -12.79
CA THR A 252 9.48 -19.04 -12.46
C THR A 252 8.28 -19.83 -11.95
N ILE A 253 7.80 -19.48 -10.75
CA ILE A 253 6.54 -19.96 -10.19
C ILE A 253 5.57 -18.79 -10.14
N VAL A 254 4.42 -18.94 -10.79
CA VAL A 254 3.35 -17.93 -10.79
C VAL A 254 2.29 -18.33 -9.78
N THR A 255 1.94 -17.45 -8.85
CA THR A 255 0.85 -17.70 -7.92
C THR A 255 -0.25 -16.66 -8.04
N LEU A 256 -1.50 -17.12 -7.95
CA LEU A 256 -2.66 -16.26 -7.87
C LEU A 256 -2.93 -15.91 -6.41
N GLN A 257 -2.82 -14.62 -6.07
CA GLN A 257 -2.90 -14.16 -4.69
C GLN A 257 -4.29 -14.31 -4.08
N PRO A 258 -4.42 -14.61 -2.77
CA PRO A 258 -5.69 -14.58 -2.07
C PRO A 258 -6.22 -13.15 -1.89
N LEU A 259 -7.54 -13.00 -2.01
CA LEU A 259 -8.29 -11.79 -1.71
C LEU A 259 -9.35 -12.10 -0.67
N VAL A 260 -9.83 -11.08 0.05
CA VAL A 260 -10.95 -11.27 0.98
C VAL A 260 -12.16 -11.84 0.26
N GLY A 261 -12.76 -12.90 0.82
CA GLY A 261 -13.90 -13.61 0.20
C GLY A 261 -13.52 -14.67 -0.84
N ASN A 262 -12.25 -14.81 -1.20
CA ASN A 262 -11.74 -15.96 -1.95
C ASN A 262 -11.32 -17.09 -0.99
N GLY A 263 -11.32 -18.33 -1.46
CA GLY A 263 -11.05 -19.48 -0.60
C GLY A 263 -12.23 -19.81 0.34
N LYS A 264 -11.93 -20.52 1.42
CA LYS A 264 -12.90 -20.99 2.42
C LYS A 264 -12.61 -20.44 3.83
N LYS A 265 -11.79 -19.38 3.91
CA LYS A 265 -11.48 -18.73 5.18
C LYS A 265 -12.76 -18.33 5.89
N PHE A 266 -12.86 -18.68 7.18
CA PHE A 266 -13.90 -18.16 8.04
C PHE A 266 -13.56 -16.69 8.33
N LEU A 267 -14.29 -15.77 7.69
CA LEU A 267 -14.01 -14.34 7.81
C LEU A 267 -14.39 -13.85 9.22
N THR A 268 -13.53 -13.05 9.81
CA THR A 268 -13.85 -12.28 11.02
C THR A 268 -14.86 -11.18 10.69
N ASP A 269 -15.47 -10.56 11.71
CA ASP A 269 -16.43 -9.46 11.50
C ASP A 269 -15.80 -8.29 10.74
N GLN A 270 -14.52 -8.01 11.00
CA GLN A 270 -13.72 -7.01 10.26
C GLN A 270 -13.61 -7.38 8.78
N GLU A 271 -13.18 -8.59 8.46
CA GLU A 271 -12.99 -9.07 7.10
C GLU A 271 -14.31 -9.17 6.34
N TYR A 272 -15.38 -9.54 7.03
CA TYR A 272 -16.73 -9.55 6.48
C TYR A 272 -17.20 -8.12 6.16
N GLY A 273 -16.85 -7.14 7.01
CA GLY A 273 -17.09 -5.72 6.75
C GLY A 273 -16.39 -5.21 5.49
N ILE A 274 -15.15 -5.66 5.23
CA ILE A 274 -14.42 -5.35 3.99
C ILE A 274 -15.17 -5.94 2.79
N LEU A 275 -15.54 -7.21 2.86
CA LEU A 275 -16.22 -7.93 1.78
C LEU A 275 -17.51 -7.23 1.33
N ILE A 276 -18.32 -6.74 2.29
CA ILE A 276 -19.58 -6.05 1.99
C ILE A 276 -19.34 -4.64 1.45
N ARG A 277 -18.42 -3.89 2.07
CA ARG A 277 -18.17 -2.48 1.72
C ARG A 277 -17.68 -2.32 0.30
N GLU A 278 -16.79 -3.19 -0.15
CA GLU A 278 -16.13 -3.10 -1.45
C GLU A 278 -16.86 -3.88 -2.56
N ASP A 279 -18.06 -4.42 -2.29
CA ASP A 279 -18.82 -5.29 -3.22
C ASP A 279 -17.96 -6.46 -3.78
N MET A 280 -17.09 -7.00 -2.93
CA MET A 280 -16.11 -8.00 -3.32
C MET A 280 -16.70 -9.34 -3.78
N PHE A 281 -18.00 -9.55 -3.58
CA PHE A 281 -18.67 -10.76 -4.07
C PHE A 281 -18.60 -10.87 -5.59
N ASN A 282 -18.95 -9.79 -6.30
CA ASN A 282 -18.88 -9.75 -7.77
C ASN A 282 -17.44 -9.82 -8.25
N PHE A 283 -16.54 -9.16 -7.54
CA PHE A 283 -15.11 -9.19 -7.81
C PHE A 283 -14.54 -10.61 -7.67
N ALA A 284 -14.89 -11.34 -6.62
CA ALA A 284 -14.44 -12.72 -6.40
C ALA A 284 -14.88 -13.68 -7.53
N VAL A 285 -16.07 -13.47 -8.09
CA VAL A 285 -16.56 -14.26 -9.25
C VAL A 285 -15.70 -14.00 -10.49
N GLY A 286 -15.43 -12.74 -10.81
CA GLY A 286 -14.56 -12.37 -11.94
C GLY A 286 -13.14 -12.89 -11.78
N TYR A 287 -12.62 -12.90 -10.56
CA TYR A 287 -11.28 -13.39 -10.24
C TYR A 287 -11.08 -14.89 -10.47
N GLN A 288 -12.17 -15.67 -10.51
CA GLN A 288 -12.12 -17.08 -10.91
C GLN A 288 -11.61 -17.27 -12.35
N LEU A 289 -11.82 -16.30 -13.24
CA LEU A 289 -11.34 -16.37 -14.63
C LEU A 289 -9.81 -16.40 -14.69
N TYR A 290 -9.14 -15.72 -13.76
CA TYR A 290 -7.67 -15.75 -13.62
C TYR A 290 -7.19 -17.12 -13.14
N ALA A 291 -7.86 -17.72 -12.16
CA ALA A 291 -7.55 -19.07 -11.70
C ALA A 291 -7.65 -20.12 -12.82
N ASN A 292 -8.61 -19.96 -13.73
CA ASN A 292 -8.78 -20.85 -14.87
C ASN A 292 -7.63 -20.77 -15.88
N GLN A 293 -6.77 -19.74 -15.83
CA GLN A 293 -5.61 -19.60 -16.71
C GLN A 293 -4.35 -20.29 -16.17
N LEU A 294 -4.32 -20.64 -14.87
CA LEU A 294 -3.13 -21.22 -14.24
C LEU A 294 -2.68 -22.52 -14.89
N GLU A 295 -3.59 -23.37 -15.33
CA GLU A 295 -3.24 -24.62 -16.03
C GLU A 295 -2.43 -24.34 -17.31
N GLU A 296 -2.82 -23.33 -18.09
CA GLU A 296 -2.10 -22.97 -19.32
C GLU A 296 -0.75 -22.33 -18.99
N ILE A 297 -0.68 -21.45 -17.98
CA ILE A 297 0.56 -20.85 -17.50
C ILE A 297 1.54 -21.95 -17.05
N GLY A 298 1.08 -22.95 -16.29
CA GLY A 298 1.89 -24.05 -15.78
C GLY A 298 2.57 -24.89 -16.85
N LYS A 299 2.01 -24.96 -18.06
CA LYS A 299 2.68 -25.65 -19.20
C LYS A 299 3.97 -24.96 -19.65
N HIS A 300 4.11 -23.68 -19.33
CA HIS A 300 5.24 -22.84 -19.77
C HIS A 300 6.17 -22.43 -18.64
N CYS A 301 5.68 -22.36 -17.42
CA CYS A 301 6.42 -22.01 -16.21
C CYS A 301 7.02 -23.26 -15.54
N THR A 302 7.73 -23.07 -14.44
CA THR A 302 8.14 -24.16 -13.54
C THR A 302 6.92 -24.68 -12.81
N ASP A 303 6.07 -23.77 -12.33
CA ASP A 303 4.76 -24.09 -11.77
C ASP A 303 3.81 -22.87 -11.88
N ALA A 304 2.51 -23.11 -11.75
CA ALA A 304 1.48 -22.08 -11.66
C ALA A 304 0.41 -22.51 -10.65
N VAL A 305 0.32 -21.86 -9.51
CA VAL A 305 -0.38 -22.36 -8.34
C VAL A 305 -1.45 -21.39 -7.87
N ASP A 306 -2.64 -21.91 -7.60
CA ASP A 306 -3.73 -21.19 -6.95
C ASP A 306 -3.52 -21.22 -5.43
N ILE A 307 -3.06 -20.12 -4.85
CA ILE A 307 -2.87 -20.01 -3.41
C ILE A 307 -3.97 -19.19 -2.71
N ARG A 308 -5.13 -19.00 -3.38
CA ARG A 308 -6.27 -18.28 -2.78
C ARG A 308 -6.82 -18.94 -1.52
N ASN A 309 -6.50 -20.21 -1.29
CA ASN A 309 -6.85 -21.00 -0.11
C ASN A 309 -5.81 -20.94 1.02
N ALA A 310 -4.74 -20.16 0.88
CA ALA A 310 -3.66 -20.08 1.88
C ALA A 310 -4.15 -19.71 3.30
N PHE A 311 -5.33 -19.11 3.43
CA PHE A 311 -5.89 -18.69 4.72
C PHE A 311 -7.10 -19.51 5.18
N ASP A 312 -7.47 -20.59 4.50
CA ASP A 312 -8.70 -21.36 4.78
C ASP A 312 -8.83 -21.82 6.23
N TYR A 313 -7.71 -22.10 6.88
CA TYR A 313 -7.66 -22.58 8.27
C TYR A 313 -7.13 -21.54 9.26
N VAL A 314 -6.99 -20.29 8.84
CA VAL A 314 -6.50 -19.20 9.71
C VAL A 314 -7.67 -18.58 10.46
N PRO A 315 -7.76 -18.71 11.79
CA PRO A 315 -8.95 -18.31 12.57
C PRO A 315 -8.98 -16.80 12.93
N TYR A 316 -7.88 -16.07 12.73
CA TYR A 316 -7.73 -14.66 13.07
C TYR A 316 -7.73 -13.79 11.80
N PRO A 317 -7.91 -12.45 11.92
CA PRO A 317 -7.90 -11.57 10.77
C PRO A 317 -6.52 -11.55 10.10
N VAL A 318 -6.51 -11.64 8.78
CA VAL A 318 -5.30 -11.56 7.95
C VAL A 318 -5.36 -10.41 6.96
N TYR A 319 -6.57 -9.88 6.68
CA TYR A 319 -6.78 -8.78 5.77
C TYR A 319 -7.08 -7.49 6.53
N PHE A 320 -6.49 -6.38 6.12
CA PHE A 320 -6.89 -5.05 6.57
C PHE A 320 -7.61 -4.24 5.47
N ASP A 321 -7.52 -4.67 4.24
CA ASP A 321 -8.37 -4.26 3.13
C ASP A 321 -8.65 -5.47 2.21
N GLU A 322 -9.17 -5.23 1.01
CA GLU A 322 -9.55 -6.29 0.09
C GLU A 322 -8.41 -7.21 -0.34
N GLY A 323 -7.14 -6.79 -0.33
CA GLY A 323 -5.97 -7.55 -0.80
C GLY A 323 -4.70 -7.44 0.00
N HIS A 324 -4.56 -6.44 0.85
CA HIS A 324 -3.36 -6.31 1.68
C HIS A 324 -3.52 -7.10 2.99
N LYS A 325 -2.43 -7.68 3.45
CA LYS A 325 -2.38 -8.58 4.60
C LYS A 325 -1.54 -7.98 5.72
N ASN A 326 -1.93 -8.32 6.94
CA ASN A 326 -1.11 -8.07 8.11
C ASN A 326 0.09 -9.03 8.16
N THR A 327 0.94 -8.87 9.18
CA THR A 327 2.14 -9.69 9.40
C THR A 327 1.86 -11.20 9.37
N LYS A 328 0.76 -11.66 9.96
CA LYS A 328 0.40 -13.09 9.98
C LYS A 328 -0.07 -13.60 8.62
N GLY A 329 -0.78 -12.77 7.86
CA GLY A 329 -1.11 -13.09 6.48
C GLY A 329 0.15 -13.20 5.62
N ASN A 330 1.10 -12.26 5.78
CA ASN A 330 2.38 -12.29 5.08
C ASN A 330 3.24 -13.51 5.47
N GLU A 331 3.24 -13.91 6.75
CA GLU A 331 3.91 -15.12 7.24
C GLU A 331 3.32 -16.39 6.60
N ALA A 332 1.99 -16.49 6.49
CA ALA A 332 1.33 -17.64 5.87
C ALA A 332 1.65 -17.74 4.36
N ILE A 333 1.67 -16.62 3.62
CA ILE A 333 2.10 -16.63 2.22
C ILE A 333 3.57 -17.00 2.08
N ALA A 334 4.43 -16.56 2.99
CA ALA A 334 5.84 -16.94 3.00
C ALA A 334 6.03 -18.45 3.24
N GLU A 335 5.15 -19.08 4.02
CA GLU A 335 5.14 -20.55 4.21
C GLU A 335 4.77 -21.26 2.89
N GLU A 336 3.74 -20.80 2.18
CA GLU A 336 3.40 -21.34 0.85
C GLU A 336 4.58 -21.19 -0.13
N PHE A 337 5.23 -20.03 -0.16
CA PHE A 337 6.40 -19.80 -1.00
C PHE A 337 7.59 -20.68 -0.63
N PHE A 338 7.80 -20.94 0.66
CA PHE A 338 8.82 -21.87 1.11
C PHE A 338 8.52 -23.29 0.62
N ASN A 339 7.27 -23.75 0.73
CA ASN A 339 6.86 -25.07 0.28
C ASN A 339 7.01 -25.25 -1.23
N LEU A 340 6.75 -24.19 -2.02
CA LEU A 340 6.90 -24.21 -3.47
C LEU A 340 8.37 -24.13 -3.92
N SER A 341 9.21 -23.39 -3.23
CA SER A 341 10.59 -23.11 -3.67
C SER A 341 11.63 -24.07 -3.11
N SER A 342 11.44 -24.60 -1.90
CA SER A 342 12.42 -25.48 -1.27
C SER A 342 12.72 -26.76 -2.08
N PRO A 343 11.75 -27.44 -2.73
CA PRO A 343 12.05 -28.61 -3.55
C PRO A 343 13.02 -28.31 -4.70
N LEU A 344 12.88 -27.15 -5.37
CA LEU A 344 13.76 -26.74 -6.46
C LEU A 344 15.21 -26.54 -6.00
N ILE A 345 15.38 -25.96 -4.80
CA ILE A 345 16.70 -25.76 -4.21
C ILE A 345 17.34 -27.11 -3.88
N LEU A 346 16.59 -28.02 -3.26
CA LEU A 346 17.06 -29.35 -2.90
C LEU A 346 17.49 -30.15 -4.13
N GLU A 347 16.69 -30.13 -5.20
CA GLU A 347 17.01 -30.78 -6.45
C GLU A 347 18.26 -30.19 -7.09
N LYS A 348 18.34 -28.85 -7.19
CA LYS A 348 19.48 -28.16 -7.82
C LYS A 348 20.83 -28.46 -7.16
N TYR A 349 20.83 -28.59 -5.85
CA TYR A 349 22.05 -28.84 -5.07
C TYR A 349 22.20 -30.30 -4.61
N ASN A 350 21.34 -31.22 -5.06
CA ASN A 350 21.31 -32.64 -4.66
C ASN A 350 21.28 -32.82 -3.11
N ILE A 351 20.48 -32.01 -2.43
CA ILE A 351 20.34 -32.07 -0.97
C ILE A 351 19.22 -33.07 -0.64
N SER A 352 19.52 -34.10 0.16
CA SER A 352 18.45 -35.02 0.62
C SER A 352 17.51 -34.31 1.60
N SER A 353 16.23 -34.46 1.42
CA SER A 353 15.21 -33.91 2.33
C SER A 353 15.37 -34.41 3.78
N ASP A 354 15.90 -35.60 3.97
CA ASP A 354 16.18 -36.20 5.29
C ASP A 354 17.33 -35.50 6.04
N LEU A 355 18.16 -34.73 5.31
CA LEU A 355 19.30 -33.99 5.87
C LEU A 355 18.91 -32.57 6.29
N ILE A 356 17.72 -32.09 5.92
CA ILE A 356 17.26 -30.77 6.32
C ILE A 356 16.85 -30.84 7.79
N LYS A 357 17.78 -30.54 8.66
CA LYS A 357 17.48 -30.33 10.08
C LYS A 357 17.39 -28.84 10.34
N PRO A 358 16.34 -28.39 11.05
CA PRO A 358 16.33 -27.02 11.55
C PRO A 358 17.63 -26.77 12.33
N ILE A 359 18.28 -25.65 12.06
CA ILE A 359 19.42 -25.20 12.88
C ILE A 359 18.91 -25.13 14.32
N PRO A 360 19.52 -25.83 15.30
CA PRO A 360 19.09 -25.70 16.67
C PRO A 360 19.10 -24.21 17.02
N ALA A 361 17.95 -23.69 17.48
CA ALA A 361 17.92 -22.32 17.96
C ALA A 361 19.05 -22.17 18.98
N GLU A 362 19.99 -21.23 18.73
CA GLU A 362 20.97 -20.89 19.77
C GLU A 362 20.17 -20.59 21.03
N PRO A 363 20.59 -21.17 22.19
CA PRO A 363 19.93 -20.82 23.42
C PRO A 363 20.03 -19.30 23.53
N ILE A 364 18.88 -18.64 23.49
CA ILE A 364 18.79 -17.20 23.69
C ILE A 364 19.57 -16.96 24.96
N GLN A 365 20.80 -16.44 24.83
CA GLN A 365 21.51 -15.89 25.96
C GLN A 365 20.58 -14.82 26.49
N LYS A 366 19.95 -15.12 27.62
CA LYS A 366 19.20 -14.12 28.38
C LYS A 366 20.21 -13.03 28.70
N GLN A 367 20.27 -12.04 27.81
CA GLN A 367 20.75 -10.74 28.23
C GLN A 367 19.80 -10.36 29.36
N THR A 368 20.32 -10.38 30.57
CA THR A 368 19.68 -9.83 31.75
C THR A 368 19.61 -8.31 31.59
N GLN A 369 18.79 -7.86 30.65
CA GLN A 369 18.13 -6.59 30.78
C GLN A 369 16.92 -6.85 31.68
N THR A 370 16.91 -6.20 32.83
CA THR A 370 15.80 -6.14 33.76
C THR A 370 14.62 -5.40 33.11
N HIS A 371 14.00 -6.00 32.10
CA HIS A 371 12.68 -5.64 31.62
C HIS A 371 11.75 -6.76 32.05
N SER A 372 10.66 -6.41 32.69
CA SER A 372 9.52 -7.29 32.92
C SER A 372 9.26 -8.11 31.66
N ALA A 373 9.06 -9.42 31.79
CA ALA A 373 8.73 -10.25 30.64
C ALA A 373 7.51 -9.62 29.93
N VAL A 374 7.67 -9.25 28.66
CA VAL A 374 6.58 -8.69 27.86
C VAL A 374 5.43 -9.69 27.88
N LEU A 375 4.24 -9.24 28.32
CA LEU A 375 3.04 -10.08 28.33
C LEU A 375 2.53 -10.23 26.90
N ASP A 376 2.70 -11.43 26.33
CA ASP A 376 2.32 -11.71 24.96
C ASP A 376 0.95 -12.38 24.87
N TYR A 377 -0.02 -11.62 24.39
CA TYR A 377 -1.40 -12.02 24.08
C TYR A 377 -1.68 -12.01 22.57
N SER A 378 -0.67 -11.79 21.74
CA SER A 378 -0.83 -11.64 20.29
C SER A 378 -1.49 -12.85 19.64
N TRP A 379 -2.33 -12.58 18.63
CA TRP A 379 -3.02 -13.58 17.80
C TRP A 379 -3.91 -14.54 18.59
N ARG A 380 -4.43 -14.13 19.74
CA ARG A 380 -5.31 -14.95 20.60
C ARG A 380 -6.76 -14.49 20.51
N VAL A 381 -7.66 -15.43 20.81
CA VAL A 381 -9.05 -15.11 21.09
C VAL A 381 -9.17 -14.87 22.60
N ILE A 382 -9.56 -13.65 22.97
CA ILE A 382 -9.69 -13.18 24.35
C ILE A 382 -11.15 -12.77 24.54
N SER A 383 -11.92 -13.57 25.26
CA SER A 383 -13.34 -13.28 25.48
C SER A 383 -13.67 -13.29 26.97
N ASN A 384 -14.47 -12.30 27.41
CA ASN A 384 -14.94 -12.17 28.79
C ASN A 384 -13.80 -12.17 29.84
N GLN A 385 -12.63 -11.65 29.48
CA GLN A 385 -11.48 -11.60 30.38
C GLN A 385 -11.50 -10.32 31.22
N ASP A 386 -11.15 -10.47 32.50
CA ASP A 386 -10.99 -9.36 33.44
C ASP A 386 -9.51 -8.95 33.55
N PHE A 387 -9.20 -7.79 33.01
CA PHE A 387 -7.91 -7.11 33.11
C PHE A 387 -7.99 -5.85 33.96
N THR A 388 -9.06 -5.64 34.72
CA THR A 388 -9.28 -4.45 35.52
C THR A 388 -8.09 -4.13 36.44
N GLY A 389 -7.56 -2.90 36.30
CA GLY A 389 -6.45 -2.39 37.13
C GLY A 389 -5.13 -3.11 36.96
N LYS A 390 -4.96 -4.00 35.97
CA LYS A 390 -3.69 -4.72 35.75
C LYS A 390 -2.63 -3.82 35.16
N ASP A 391 -1.38 -4.10 35.51
CA ASP A 391 -0.20 -3.55 34.83
C ASP A 391 0.11 -4.39 33.59
N LEU A 392 -0.18 -3.81 32.42
CA LEU A 392 -0.05 -4.42 31.10
C LEU A 392 0.81 -3.54 30.20
N ARG A 393 1.75 -2.79 30.78
CA ARG A 393 2.68 -1.93 30.01
C ARG A 393 3.47 -2.79 29.01
N ASP A 394 3.61 -2.24 27.81
CA ASP A 394 4.28 -2.91 26.68
C ASP A 394 3.67 -4.28 26.32
N ALA A 395 2.49 -4.63 26.80
CA ALA A 395 1.83 -5.90 26.47
C ALA A 395 1.51 -5.96 24.96
N ASN A 396 1.69 -7.14 24.39
CA ASN A 396 1.43 -7.37 22.96
C ASN A 396 0.08 -8.05 22.77
N PHE A 397 -0.91 -7.33 22.22
CA PHE A 397 -2.22 -7.82 21.80
C PHE A 397 -2.39 -7.79 20.28
N GLU A 398 -1.29 -7.69 19.53
CA GLU A 398 -1.33 -7.60 18.07
C GLU A 398 -2.14 -8.74 17.45
N GLY A 399 -3.04 -8.42 16.50
CA GLY A 399 -3.86 -9.38 15.77
C GLY A 399 -4.81 -10.23 16.62
N SER A 400 -5.02 -9.87 17.89
CA SER A 400 -5.93 -10.61 18.78
C SER A 400 -7.40 -10.27 18.50
N ILE A 401 -8.29 -11.22 18.76
CA ILE A 401 -9.73 -11.01 18.78
C ILE A 401 -10.16 -10.84 20.23
N ILE A 402 -10.57 -9.63 20.60
CA ILE A 402 -10.92 -9.27 21.98
C ILE A 402 -12.41 -8.95 22.04
N LYS A 403 -13.19 -9.76 22.77
CA LYS A 403 -14.64 -9.57 22.88
C LYS A 403 -15.10 -9.58 24.34
N ASP A 404 -15.95 -8.62 24.69
CA ASP A 404 -16.57 -8.50 26.01
C ASP A 404 -15.55 -8.50 27.17
N ALA A 405 -14.33 -7.96 26.94
CA ALA A 405 -13.29 -7.88 27.95
C ALA A 405 -13.36 -6.56 28.76
N ASP A 406 -12.83 -6.58 29.98
CA ASP A 406 -12.73 -5.38 30.83
C ASP A 406 -11.27 -5.01 31.12
N PHE A 407 -10.81 -3.89 30.54
CA PHE A 407 -9.51 -3.29 30.78
C PHE A 407 -9.61 -2.02 31.65
N SER A 408 -10.75 -1.75 32.27
CA SER A 408 -10.93 -0.52 33.02
C SER A 408 -9.86 -0.36 34.10
N TYR A 409 -9.34 0.88 34.23
CA TYR A 409 -8.24 1.24 35.14
C TYR A 409 -6.91 0.49 34.91
N ALA A 410 -6.76 -0.30 33.84
CA ALA A 410 -5.48 -0.94 33.53
C ALA A 410 -4.43 0.07 33.09
N ASN A 411 -3.15 -0.27 33.27
CA ASN A 411 -2.05 0.46 32.65
C ASN A 411 -1.55 -0.30 31.42
N LEU A 412 -1.85 0.26 30.22
CA LEU A 412 -1.53 -0.26 28.91
C LEU A 412 -0.56 0.69 28.17
N GLU A 413 0.23 1.48 28.89
CA GLU A 413 1.25 2.36 28.31
C GLU A 413 2.18 1.56 27.40
N GLY A 414 2.37 2.03 26.13
CA GLY A 414 3.19 1.37 25.13
C GLY A 414 2.65 0.02 24.59
N ALA A 415 1.47 -0.43 25.01
CA ALA A 415 0.91 -1.70 24.55
C ALA A 415 0.59 -1.67 23.05
N SER A 416 0.70 -2.83 22.37
CA SER A 416 0.33 -3.00 20.96
C SER A 416 -1.00 -3.72 20.82
N PHE A 417 -1.95 -3.07 20.10
CA PHE A 417 -3.22 -3.62 19.63
C PHE A 417 -3.31 -3.58 18.10
N ARG A 418 -2.17 -3.50 17.41
CA ARG A 418 -2.15 -3.45 15.95
C ARG A 418 -2.92 -4.63 15.35
N PHE A 419 -3.71 -4.37 14.30
CA PHE A 419 -4.49 -5.38 13.58
C PHE A 419 -5.48 -6.19 14.44
N SER A 420 -5.77 -5.77 15.67
CA SER A 420 -6.73 -6.48 16.53
C SER A 420 -8.19 -6.19 16.15
N ASP A 421 -9.07 -7.14 16.44
CA ASP A 421 -10.53 -7.01 16.35
C ASP A 421 -11.10 -6.92 17.77
N ILE A 422 -11.57 -5.73 18.15
CA ILE A 422 -12.00 -5.42 19.52
C ILE A 422 -13.49 -5.07 19.52
N ASP A 423 -14.33 -5.92 20.13
CA ASP A 423 -15.78 -5.69 20.21
C ASP A 423 -16.25 -5.62 21.67
N LYS A 424 -17.15 -4.69 21.98
CA LYS A 424 -17.83 -4.50 23.27
C LYS A 424 -16.90 -4.52 24.49
N THR A 425 -15.70 -4.00 24.30
CA THR A 425 -14.65 -4.02 25.32
C THR A 425 -14.61 -2.71 26.08
N ASN A 426 -14.42 -2.78 27.39
CA ASN A 426 -14.39 -1.65 28.29
C ASN A 426 -12.95 -1.19 28.54
N PHE A 427 -12.60 0.01 28.08
CA PHE A 427 -11.33 0.71 28.34
C PHE A 427 -11.51 1.98 29.16
N LYS A 428 -12.53 2.08 29.98
CA LYS A 428 -12.74 3.28 30.82
C LYS A 428 -11.61 3.52 31.79
N ASN A 429 -11.19 4.78 31.91
CA ASN A 429 -10.13 5.20 32.82
C ASN A 429 -8.79 4.46 32.61
N VAL A 430 -8.56 3.91 31.44
CA VAL A 430 -7.33 3.20 31.09
C VAL A 430 -6.20 4.18 30.77
N ASN A 431 -4.95 3.79 31.07
CA ASN A 431 -3.78 4.47 30.52
C ASN A 431 -3.29 3.73 29.29
N LEU A 432 -3.43 4.36 28.10
CA LEU A 432 -2.97 3.90 26.79
C LEU A 432 -1.93 4.86 26.20
N GLU A 433 -1.23 5.62 27.04
CA GLU A 433 -0.19 6.54 26.58
C GLU A 433 0.82 5.80 25.69
N SER A 434 1.10 6.37 24.51
CA SER A 434 2.03 5.80 23.50
C SER A 434 1.64 4.39 22.98
N ALA A 435 0.45 3.90 23.25
CA ALA A 435 -0.01 2.60 22.70
C ALA A 435 -0.19 2.67 21.19
N ASP A 436 0.02 1.53 20.51
CA ASP A 436 -0.21 1.39 19.08
C ASP A 436 -1.51 0.58 18.82
N ILE A 437 -2.55 1.29 18.38
CA ILE A 437 -3.87 0.72 18.04
C ILE A 437 -4.08 0.79 16.50
N SER A 438 -3.02 1.03 15.74
CA SER A 438 -3.11 1.22 14.29
C SER A 438 -3.70 -0.01 13.60
N ARG A 439 -4.61 0.27 12.61
CA ARG A 439 -5.27 -0.75 11.79
C ARG A 439 -6.11 -1.76 12.59
N ALA A 440 -6.48 -1.42 13.81
CA ALA A 440 -7.42 -2.20 14.58
C ALA A 440 -8.87 -1.92 14.14
N ALA A 441 -9.76 -2.91 14.29
CA ALA A 441 -11.19 -2.71 14.21
C ALA A 441 -11.76 -2.63 15.62
N LEU A 442 -12.40 -1.52 15.95
CA LEU A 442 -13.01 -1.28 17.24
C LEU A 442 -14.53 -1.11 17.06
N THR A 443 -15.30 -1.97 17.69
CA THR A 443 -16.76 -1.95 17.60
C THR A 443 -17.36 -1.87 19.00
N ASN A 444 -18.18 -0.83 19.26
CA ASN A 444 -18.83 -0.62 20.56
C ASN A 444 -17.86 -0.58 21.75
N VAL A 445 -16.70 0.04 21.55
CA VAL A 445 -15.64 0.16 22.56
C VAL A 445 -15.79 1.46 23.33
N ASP A 446 -15.57 1.43 24.65
CA ASP A 446 -15.70 2.59 25.52
C ASP A 446 -14.35 2.99 26.14
N PHE A 447 -13.77 4.10 25.64
CA PHE A 447 -12.56 4.75 26.15
C PHE A 447 -12.84 5.94 27.07
N SER A 448 -14.05 6.12 27.58
CA SER A 448 -14.38 7.29 28.38
C SER A 448 -13.38 7.51 29.53
N ASN A 449 -12.88 8.74 29.66
CA ASN A 449 -11.85 9.16 30.62
C ASN A 449 -10.49 8.45 30.45
N ALA A 450 -10.18 7.85 29.31
CA ALA A 450 -8.89 7.24 29.04
C ALA A 450 -7.80 8.28 28.75
N ASN A 451 -6.55 7.89 28.97
CA ASN A 451 -5.38 8.61 28.49
C ASN A 451 -4.82 7.90 27.24
N LEU A 452 -4.99 8.53 26.07
CA LEU A 452 -4.46 8.07 24.77
C LEU A 452 -3.35 9.02 24.26
N ASN A 453 -2.72 9.80 25.13
CA ASN A 453 -1.67 10.74 24.74
C ASN A 453 -0.54 10.04 23.97
N ASN A 454 -0.10 10.61 22.83
CA ASN A 454 0.90 10.04 21.91
C ASN A 454 0.55 8.66 21.33
N ALA A 455 -0.67 8.14 21.51
CA ALA A 455 -1.06 6.86 20.92
C ALA A 455 -1.23 6.97 19.40
N LYS A 456 -1.22 5.82 18.72
CA LYS A 456 -1.41 5.72 17.27
C LYS A 456 -2.70 4.95 16.97
N MET A 457 -3.53 5.49 16.06
CA MET A 457 -4.73 4.82 15.52
C MET A 457 -4.78 4.88 13.99
N PHE A 458 -3.65 5.04 13.33
CA PHE A 458 -3.57 5.13 11.87
C PHE A 458 -4.37 4.01 11.18
N GLY A 459 -5.30 4.39 10.27
CA GLY A 459 -6.07 3.45 9.47
C GLY A 459 -7.04 2.55 10.23
N SER A 460 -7.39 2.89 11.46
CA SER A 460 -8.31 2.07 12.28
C SER A 460 -9.77 2.31 11.93
N ALA A 461 -10.58 1.25 12.04
CA ALA A 461 -12.03 1.30 11.90
C ALA A 461 -12.69 1.48 13.27
N LEU A 462 -13.45 2.55 13.46
CA LEU A 462 -14.10 2.90 14.73
C LEU A 462 -15.62 2.92 14.56
N TYR A 463 -16.32 1.93 15.08
CA TYR A 463 -17.77 1.83 15.00
C TYR A 463 -18.41 1.85 16.38
N GLY A 464 -19.19 2.88 16.68
CA GLY A 464 -19.84 3.04 17.99
C GLY A 464 -18.84 3.21 19.13
N VAL A 465 -17.68 3.84 18.85
CA VAL A 465 -16.62 4.07 19.83
C VAL A 465 -16.91 5.33 20.63
N HIS A 466 -16.82 5.25 21.96
CA HIS A 466 -17.01 6.36 22.89
C HIS A 466 -15.68 6.85 23.46
N LEU A 467 -15.39 8.14 23.24
CA LEU A 467 -14.16 8.81 23.65
C LEU A 467 -14.45 10.01 24.58
N LYS A 468 -15.56 9.98 25.30
CA LYS A 468 -15.95 11.08 26.16
C LYS A 468 -14.89 11.39 27.23
N ASN A 469 -14.52 12.67 27.40
CA ASN A 469 -13.49 13.14 28.33
C ASN A 469 -12.13 12.46 28.14
N THR A 470 -11.80 11.99 26.96
CA THR A 470 -10.54 11.29 26.65
C THR A 470 -9.44 12.31 26.33
N ILE A 471 -8.21 12.03 26.79
CA ILE A 471 -7.02 12.80 26.41
C ILE A 471 -6.37 12.12 25.22
N MET A 472 -6.31 12.83 24.08
CA MET A 472 -5.86 12.33 22.79
C MET A 472 -4.84 13.28 22.13
N THR A 473 -3.96 13.88 22.94
CA THR A 473 -2.99 14.85 22.43
C THR A 473 -1.85 14.17 21.67
N ASN A 474 -1.37 14.81 20.59
CA ASN A 474 -0.28 14.34 19.73
C ASN A 474 -0.55 12.96 19.11
N MET A 475 -1.80 12.62 18.82
CA MET A 475 -2.15 11.33 18.21
C MET A 475 -1.99 11.33 16.69
N ASP A 476 -1.65 10.17 16.15
CA ASP A 476 -1.81 9.87 14.74
C ASP A 476 -3.17 9.18 14.51
N LEU A 477 -4.13 9.94 13.97
CA LEU A 477 -5.48 9.50 13.63
C LEU A 477 -5.70 9.45 12.10
N GLN A 478 -4.63 9.57 11.30
CA GLN A 478 -4.76 9.60 9.85
C GLN A 478 -5.50 8.37 9.33
N ALA A 479 -6.36 8.59 8.31
CA ALA A 479 -7.14 7.56 7.65
C ALA A 479 -8.08 6.74 8.57
N VAL A 480 -8.40 7.23 9.78
CA VAL A 480 -9.44 6.63 10.62
C VAL A 480 -10.81 6.82 9.99
N TYR A 481 -11.68 5.82 10.11
CA TYR A 481 -13.04 5.87 9.56
C TYR A 481 -14.07 5.23 10.49
N GLY A 482 -15.35 5.61 10.33
CA GLY A 482 -16.43 5.05 11.11
C GLY A 482 -17.35 6.08 11.75
N ASN A 483 -17.95 5.73 12.90
CA ASN A 483 -18.77 6.62 13.70
C ASN A 483 -18.27 6.67 15.15
N VAL A 484 -17.89 7.85 15.60
CA VAL A 484 -17.16 8.07 16.86
C VAL A 484 -17.80 9.19 17.66
N PHE A 485 -17.83 9.04 18.98
CA PHE A 485 -18.35 10.04 19.91
C PHE A 485 -17.17 10.67 20.70
N PHE A 486 -16.76 11.86 20.27
CA PHE A 486 -15.63 12.62 20.82
C PHE A 486 -16.05 13.70 21.82
N ASP A 487 -17.27 13.69 22.32
CA ASP A 487 -17.79 14.76 23.17
C ASP A 487 -16.87 15.04 24.37
N GLU A 488 -16.51 16.33 24.55
CA GLU A 488 -15.59 16.80 25.58
C GLU A 488 -14.16 16.17 25.49
N THR A 489 -13.71 15.75 24.30
CA THR A 489 -12.38 15.15 24.06
C THR A 489 -11.31 16.22 23.83
N ILE A 490 -10.09 15.96 24.27
CA ILE A 490 -8.91 16.83 24.03
C ILE A 490 -8.09 16.20 22.90
N LEU A 491 -8.10 16.82 21.71
CA LEU A 491 -7.43 16.35 20.49
C LEU A 491 -6.21 17.20 20.10
N THR A 492 -5.72 18.06 20.98
CA THR A 492 -4.69 19.05 20.67
C THR A 492 -3.45 18.45 20.01
N ASN A 493 -2.94 19.11 18.95
CA ASN A 493 -1.77 18.72 18.15
C ASN A 493 -1.90 17.34 17.45
N SER A 494 -3.09 16.79 17.29
CA SER A 494 -3.29 15.50 16.63
C SER A 494 -3.46 15.65 15.11
N ASP A 495 -3.10 14.62 14.36
CA ASP A 495 -3.27 14.56 12.91
C ASP A 495 -4.52 13.74 12.54
N LEU A 496 -5.54 14.43 12.01
CA LEU A 496 -6.79 13.85 11.54
C LEU A 496 -6.88 13.84 10.00
N SER A 497 -5.77 13.92 9.30
CA SER A 497 -5.75 13.90 7.83
C SER A 497 -6.36 12.61 7.28
N TYR A 498 -7.10 12.74 6.18
CA TYR A 498 -7.79 11.63 5.50
C TYR A 498 -8.85 10.90 6.32
N ILE A 499 -9.26 11.44 7.45
CA ILE A 499 -10.30 10.82 8.30
C ILE A 499 -11.66 10.85 7.61
N GLN A 500 -12.45 9.78 7.77
CA GLN A 500 -13.81 9.69 7.24
C GLN A 500 -14.78 9.26 8.33
N LEU A 501 -15.41 10.23 8.96
CA LEU A 501 -16.37 9.98 10.04
C LEU A 501 -17.80 10.25 9.62
N LYS A 502 -18.72 9.42 10.12
CA LYS A 502 -20.18 9.57 9.89
C LYS A 502 -20.90 9.60 11.23
N SER A 503 -21.87 10.52 11.34
CA SER A 503 -22.72 10.63 12.54
C SER A 503 -21.90 10.75 13.84
N CYS A 504 -20.81 11.52 13.79
CA CYS A 504 -19.92 11.73 14.94
C CYS A 504 -20.35 12.90 15.81
N ASP A 505 -19.98 12.88 17.08
CA ASP A 505 -20.19 13.97 18.01
C ASP A 505 -18.86 14.52 18.54
N LEU A 506 -18.56 15.79 18.22
CA LEU A 506 -17.36 16.51 18.67
C LEU A 506 -17.75 17.68 19.62
N THR A 507 -18.95 17.67 20.17
CA THR A 507 -19.43 18.76 21.01
C THR A 507 -18.43 19.11 22.11
N ASN A 508 -18.05 20.40 22.20
CA ASN A 508 -17.11 20.96 23.16
C ASN A 508 -15.71 20.29 23.15
N SER A 509 -15.31 19.63 22.10
CA SER A 509 -13.95 19.07 21.99
C SER A 509 -12.93 20.18 21.70
N ASP A 510 -11.71 19.99 22.21
CA ASP A 510 -10.57 20.88 21.95
C ASP A 510 -9.76 20.36 20.75
N LEU A 511 -9.86 21.06 19.63
CA LEU A 511 -9.15 20.78 18.39
C LEU A 511 -7.97 21.72 18.13
N SER A 512 -7.40 22.33 19.17
CA SER A 512 -6.27 23.26 19.03
C SER A 512 -5.09 22.62 18.31
N ASN A 513 -4.60 23.27 17.24
CA ASN A 513 -3.49 22.82 16.39
C ASN A 513 -3.70 21.42 15.75
N VAL A 514 -4.94 20.96 15.63
CA VAL A 514 -5.26 19.71 14.91
C VAL A 514 -5.03 19.94 13.42
N VAL A 515 -4.40 18.98 12.75
CA VAL A 515 -4.25 18.99 11.30
C VAL A 515 -5.50 18.38 10.66
N LEU A 516 -6.16 19.14 9.79
CA LEU A 516 -7.32 18.72 8.99
C LEU A 516 -6.98 18.84 7.50
N TYR A 517 -6.70 17.70 6.84
CA TYR A 517 -6.38 17.64 5.42
C TYR A 517 -7.13 16.49 4.76
N HIS A 518 -7.89 16.77 3.69
CA HIS A 518 -8.75 15.78 3.01
C HIS A 518 -9.72 15.05 3.96
N THR A 519 -10.24 15.72 4.98
CA THR A 519 -11.14 15.13 5.95
C THR A 519 -12.58 15.11 5.48
N GLN A 520 -13.37 14.12 5.91
CA GLN A 520 -14.80 14.05 5.66
C GLN A 520 -15.56 13.80 6.97
N PHE A 521 -16.35 14.79 7.38
CA PHE A 521 -17.23 14.71 8.54
C PHE A 521 -18.69 14.74 8.08
N ILE A 522 -19.32 13.57 7.96
CA ILE A 522 -20.66 13.42 7.40
C ILE A 522 -21.68 13.36 8.54
N ALA A 523 -22.63 14.30 8.57
CA ALA A 523 -23.67 14.40 9.60
C ALA A 523 -23.11 14.42 11.04
N CYS A 524 -21.97 15.10 11.26
CA CYS A 524 -21.32 15.25 12.56
C CYS A 524 -21.79 16.51 13.30
N ASN A 525 -21.65 16.52 14.62
CA ASN A 525 -21.99 17.64 15.49
C ASN A 525 -20.73 18.33 16.02
N PHE A 526 -20.54 19.61 15.67
CA PHE A 526 -19.41 20.45 16.11
C PHE A 526 -19.83 21.55 17.08
N ALA A 527 -20.95 21.39 17.79
CA ALA A 527 -21.45 22.44 18.65
C ALA A 527 -20.43 22.84 19.73
N GLY A 528 -20.07 24.12 19.77
CA GLY A 528 -19.13 24.67 20.75
C GLY A 528 -17.65 24.42 20.44
N VAL A 529 -17.31 23.88 19.27
CA VAL A 529 -15.92 23.62 18.83
C VAL A 529 -15.34 24.91 18.22
N ASP A 530 -14.06 25.18 18.51
CA ASP A 530 -13.29 26.23 17.83
C ASP A 530 -12.38 25.61 16.76
N LEU A 531 -12.75 25.83 15.49
CA LEU A 531 -11.96 25.40 14.33
C LEU A 531 -11.00 26.49 13.82
N SER A 532 -11.05 27.72 14.35
CA SER A 532 -10.17 28.82 13.92
C SER A 532 -8.69 28.59 14.28
N ILE A 533 -8.44 27.71 15.22
CA ILE A 533 -7.11 27.37 15.75
C ILE A 533 -6.63 25.99 15.27
N THR A 534 -7.27 25.41 14.26
CA THR A 534 -6.85 24.18 13.59
C THR A 534 -5.96 24.51 12.39
N ASP A 535 -5.05 23.58 12.01
CA ASP A 535 -4.34 23.63 10.72
C ASP A 535 -5.29 23.15 9.61
N PHE A 536 -6.15 24.06 9.15
CA PHE A 536 -7.21 23.77 8.19
C PHE A 536 -6.68 23.88 6.76
N ARG A 537 -6.44 22.74 6.11
CA ARG A 537 -5.97 22.67 4.72
C ARG A 537 -7.11 22.40 3.77
N SER A 538 -6.90 22.58 2.45
CA SER A 538 -7.94 22.42 1.41
C SER A 538 -8.62 21.04 1.41
N ASP A 539 -9.80 20.96 0.78
CA ASP A 539 -10.59 19.75 0.50
C ASP A 539 -11.29 19.06 1.68
N ASN A 540 -11.42 19.75 2.82
CA ASN A 540 -12.23 19.25 3.92
C ASN A 540 -13.74 19.37 3.62
N LYS A 541 -14.52 18.34 3.99
CA LYS A 541 -15.96 18.27 3.69
C LYS A 541 -16.77 18.00 4.95
N PHE A 542 -17.85 18.77 5.13
CA PHE A 542 -18.75 18.66 6.28
C PHE A 542 -20.23 18.43 5.86
N PRO A 543 -20.55 17.50 4.95
CA PRO A 543 -21.92 17.36 4.44
C PRO A 543 -22.89 16.95 5.55
N GLY A 544 -23.96 17.75 5.71
CA GLY A 544 -24.99 17.51 6.71
C GLY A 544 -24.58 17.69 8.17
N SER A 545 -23.37 18.19 8.44
CA SER A 545 -22.87 18.42 9.79
C SER A 545 -23.47 19.68 10.43
N SER A 546 -23.63 19.64 11.76
CA SER A 546 -24.09 20.78 12.56
C SER A 546 -22.91 21.60 13.03
N LEU A 547 -22.84 22.87 12.59
CA LEU A 547 -21.82 23.84 13.00
C LEU A 547 -22.41 24.91 13.96
N ARG A 548 -23.37 24.53 14.78
CA ARG A 548 -24.03 25.46 15.70
C ARG A 548 -23.06 25.92 16.79
N ASN A 549 -22.86 27.25 16.92
CA ASN A 549 -21.89 27.85 17.85
C ASN A 549 -20.43 27.38 17.62
N THR A 550 -20.10 26.89 16.43
CA THR A 550 -18.73 26.57 16.02
C THR A 550 -18.04 27.85 15.58
N ILE A 551 -16.79 28.06 16.01
CA ILE A 551 -15.95 29.15 15.48
C ILE A 551 -15.23 28.58 14.26
N LEU A 552 -15.41 29.21 13.10
CA LEU A 552 -14.87 28.74 11.83
C LEU A 552 -13.60 29.51 11.44
N PRO A 553 -12.64 28.90 10.73
CA PRO A 553 -11.49 29.62 10.18
C PRO A 553 -11.93 30.66 9.15
N ASP A 554 -11.22 31.79 9.07
CA ASP A 554 -11.51 32.88 8.13
C ASP A 554 -11.49 32.43 6.65
N GLU A 555 -10.73 31.39 6.35
CA GLU A 555 -10.57 30.80 5.01
C GLU A 555 -11.85 30.16 4.46
N LEU A 556 -12.74 29.67 5.34
CA LEU A 556 -14.03 29.10 4.93
C LEU A 556 -15.06 30.16 4.49
N PHE A 557 -14.83 31.44 4.82
CA PHE A 557 -15.72 32.54 4.43
C PHE A 557 -15.36 33.17 3.09
N ASN A 558 -14.24 32.80 2.46
CA ASN A 558 -13.71 33.40 1.23
C ASN A 558 -13.92 32.51 -0.03
N THR A 559 -14.71 31.47 0.03
CA THR A 559 -15.10 30.69 -1.17
C THR A 559 -16.48 31.13 -1.65
N ASP A 560 -16.51 32.18 -2.52
CA ASP A 560 -17.65 32.50 -3.40
C ASP A 560 -17.67 31.52 -4.57
#